data_c7cffccb51b1c6054a2e0f1da33fa31a
#
_entry.id   c7cffccb51b1c6054a2e0f1da33fa31a
#
_cell.length_a   1.000
_cell.length_b   1.000
_cell.length_c   1.000
_cell.angle_alpha   90.00
_cell.angle_beta   90.00
_cell.angle_gamma   90.00
#
_symmetry.space_group_name_H-M   'P 1'
#
loop_
_entity.id
_entity.type
_entity.pdbx_description
1 polymer ?
#
loop_
_entity_poly.entity_id
_entity_poly.type
_entity_poly.pdbx_seq_one_letter_code
_entity_poly.pdbx_strand_id
1 'polypeptide(L)'
;MSLVRPRSSALKHGLLALSLTAALGGSLSLVPLEVHAKTARSAEVDIPYQQFTLPNGLRVIVHTDRKAPIVAVNIWYHVGSKDEPAGRSGFAHLFEHLMFNGSENHPGEFFAPFELVGATDQNGTTNQDRTNYFQNVPTTALDMALWMESDRMGHLLGAIDQATLDEQRGVVQNEKRQGENQPYGQVWDVLGKSMYPAGHPYHHSTIGSMNDLNAASLEDVKAWFSSWYGPNNAVLVLAGDIDLATAKRKVTQYFGNIPASAS
;
A
#
# COMPACT_ATOMS: atom_id res chain seq x y z
N MET A 1 -38.75 22.64 37.84
CA MET A 1 -38.91 21.47 38.73
C MET A 1 -37.70 20.58 38.59
N SER A 2 -36.94 20.63 39.61
CA SER A 2 -36.05 19.68 40.29
C SER A 2 -34.92 18.99 39.49
N LEU A 3 -33.74 19.52 39.71
CA LEU A 3 -32.42 18.94 39.44
C LEU A 3 -32.12 17.78 40.42
N VAL A 4 -31.72 16.62 39.93
CA VAL A 4 -31.10 15.58 40.76
C VAL A 4 -29.67 15.38 40.26
N ARG A 5 -28.72 15.73 41.14
CA ARG A 5 -27.30 15.38 41.00
C ARG A 5 -27.04 14.02 41.65
N PRO A 6 -26.21 13.13 41.09
CA PRO A 6 -25.68 12.00 41.85
C PRO A 6 -24.40 12.38 42.59
N ARG A 7 -24.36 11.90 43.83
CA ARG A 7 -23.27 12.07 44.81
C ARG A 7 -22.08 11.19 44.48
N SER A 8 -20.89 11.77 44.57
CA SER A 8 -19.62 11.05 44.58
C SER A 8 -19.42 10.36 45.97
N SER A 9 -19.21 9.05 45.96
CA SER A 9 -18.75 8.33 47.16
C SER A 9 -17.22 8.13 47.05
N ALA A 10 -16.49 8.84 47.90
CA ALA A 10 -15.07 8.64 48.15
C ALA A 10 -14.86 7.42 49.05
N LEU A 11 -14.22 6.39 48.59
CA LEU A 11 -13.78 5.24 49.38
C LEU A 11 -12.45 5.59 50.07
N LYS A 12 -12.50 5.79 51.37
CA LYS A 12 -11.33 5.91 52.24
C LYS A 12 -10.81 4.52 52.57
N HIS A 13 -9.62 4.18 52.17
CA HIS A 13 -8.92 2.99 52.68
C HIS A 13 -8.07 3.40 53.90
N GLY A 14 -8.46 2.85 55.03
CA GLY A 14 -7.73 3.03 56.27
C GLY A 14 -6.45 2.18 56.32
N LEU A 15 -5.34 2.81 56.69
CA LEU A 15 -4.12 2.12 57.08
C LEU A 15 -4.32 1.50 58.47
N LEU A 16 -4.21 0.20 58.57
CA LEU A 16 -4.08 -0.49 59.85
C LEU A 16 -2.58 -0.64 60.15
N ALA A 17 -2.09 0.14 61.11
CA ALA A 17 -0.75 -0.02 61.63
C ALA A 17 -0.78 -1.13 62.70
N LEU A 18 -0.09 -2.24 62.43
CA LEU A 18 0.17 -3.28 63.41
C LEU A 18 1.59 -3.12 63.92
N SER A 19 1.72 -2.58 65.14
CA SER A 19 2.97 -2.51 65.90
C SER A 19 3.18 -3.83 66.60
N LEU A 20 4.18 -4.62 66.22
CA LEU A 20 4.68 -5.75 67.00
C LEU A 20 6.13 -5.49 67.38
N THR A 21 6.36 -5.08 68.64
CA THR A 21 7.69 -5.02 69.26
C THR A 21 8.10 -6.42 69.66
N ALA A 22 9.16 -6.95 69.09
CA ALA A 22 9.95 -8.06 69.61
C ALA A 22 11.42 -7.73 69.46
N ALA A 23 12.06 -7.44 70.61
CA ALA A 23 13.49 -7.29 70.71
C ALA A 23 14.15 -8.66 70.65
N LEU A 24 14.97 -8.89 69.68
CA LEU A 24 16.06 -9.88 69.66
C LEU A 24 17.14 -9.39 68.71
N GLY A 25 18.31 -9.06 69.27
CA GLY A 25 19.45 -8.54 68.57
C GLY A 25 20.00 -9.59 67.56
N GLY A 26 19.97 -9.25 66.33
CA GLY A 26 20.66 -9.90 65.23
C GLY A 26 20.82 -8.88 64.12
N SER A 27 22.04 -8.41 63.91
CA SER A 27 22.37 -7.53 62.80
C SER A 27 22.19 -8.29 61.47
N LEU A 28 20.98 -8.19 60.90
CA LEU A 28 20.81 -8.59 59.49
C LEU A 28 21.37 -7.46 58.64
N SER A 29 22.56 -7.70 58.08
CA SER A 29 23.09 -6.90 56.99
C SER A 29 22.17 -7.07 55.78
N LEU A 30 21.33 -6.05 55.50
CA LEU A 30 20.58 -5.95 54.26
C LEU A 30 21.60 -5.70 53.14
N VAL A 31 22.03 -6.79 52.49
CA VAL A 31 22.75 -6.68 51.21
C VAL A 31 21.74 -6.18 50.20
N PRO A 32 21.94 -5.01 49.57
CA PRO A 32 21.06 -4.57 48.53
C PRO A 32 21.17 -5.59 47.35
N LEU A 33 20.08 -6.28 47.07
CA LEU A 33 19.99 -7.09 45.85
C LEU A 33 19.88 -6.11 44.69
N GLU A 34 21.01 -5.79 44.07
CA GLU A 34 21.00 -5.06 42.79
C GLU A 34 20.35 -5.98 41.73
N VAL A 35 19.08 -5.78 41.56
CA VAL A 35 18.38 -6.36 40.38
C VAL A 35 18.90 -5.64 39.13
N HIS A 36 19.93 -6.20 38.54
CA HIS A 36 20.34 -5.80 37.22
C HIS A 36 19.23 -6.20 36.26
N ALA A 37 18.30 -5.30 35.97
CA ALA A 37 17.42 -5.42 34.85
C ALA A 37 18.33 -5.43 33.59
N LYS A 38 18.59 -6.61 33.02
CA LYS A 38 19.11 -6.70 31.66
C LYS A 38 18.11 -5.96 30.80
N THR A 39 18.47 -4.74 30.37
CA THR A 39 17.78 -4.08 29.27
C THR A 39 17.86 -5.05 28.10
N ALA A 40 16.75 -5.74 27.83
CA ALA A 40 16.61 -6.48 26.59
C ALA A 40 16.78 -5.44 25.48
N ARG A 41 17.91 -5.50 24.77
CA ARG A 41 18.05 -4.78 23.50
C ARG A 41 16.88 -5.25 22.66
N SER A 42 16.00 -4.33 22.27
CA SER A 42 15.04 -4.61 21.22
C SER A 42 15.85 -5.14 20.04
N ALA A 43 15.56 -6.35 19.59
CA ALA A 43 16.20 -6.87 18.40
C ALA A 43 15.84 -5.89 17.27
N GLU A 44 16.83 -5.18 16.77
CA GLU A 44 16.68 -4.34 15.58
C GLU A 44 16.34 -5.29 14.42
N VAL A 45 15.20 -5.08 13.78
CA VAL A 45 14.80 -5.88 12.62
C VAL A 45 15.61 -5.36 11.44
N ASP A 46 16.64 -6.12 11.05
CA ASP A 46 17.43 -5.87 9.85
C ASP A 46 16.91 -6.78 8.72
N ILE A 47 16.41 -6.17 7.63
CA ILE A 47 15.97 -6.88 6.42
C ILE A 47 17.02 -6.59 5.33
N PRO A 48 17.97 -7.48 5.09
CA PRO A 48 19.01 -7.27 4.10
C PRO A 48 18.39 -7.25 2.69
N TYR A 49 18.76 -6.28 1.88
CA TYR A 49 18.35 -6.19 0.48
C TYR A 49 19.51 -5.73 -0.40
N GLN A 50 19.38 -5.99 -1.67
CA GLN A 50 20.26 -5.51 -2.72
C GLN A 50 19.44 -4.71 -3.74
N GLN A 51 20.05 -3.75 -4.42
CA GLN A 51 19.33 -2.95 -5.42
C GLN A 51 20.17 -2.72 -6.68
N PHE A 52 19.48 -2.45 -7.78
CA PHE A 52 20.05 -1.99 -9.04
C PHE A 52 19.04 -1.15 -9.80
N THR A 53 19.50 -0.42 -10.80
CA THR A 53 18.64 0.39 -11.68
C THR A 53 18.90 0.00 -13.13
N LEU A 54 17.84 -0.18 -13.92
CA LEU A 54 17.95 -0.38 -15.36
C LEU A 54 18.26 0.94 -16.09
N PRO A 55 18.78 0.88 -17.34
CA PRO A 55 19.04 2.09 -18.13
C PRO A 55 17.82 2.99 -18.36
N ASN A 56 16.61 2.42 -18.38
CA ASN A 56 15.35 3.16 -18.53
C ASN A 56 14.83 3.77 -17.21
N GLY A 57 15.60 3.67 -16.13
CA GLY A 57 15.27 4.27 -14.84
C GLY A 57 14.56 3.35 -13.84
N LEU A 58 14.11 2.15 -14.22
CA LEU A 58 13.46 1.23 -13.28
C LEU A 58 14.40 0.84 -12.15
N ARG A 59 14.05 1.23 -10.94
CA ARG A 59 14.76 0.81 -9.73
C ARG A 59 14.22 -0.53 -9.25
N VAL A 60 15.12 -1.45 -8.94
CA VAL A 60 14.78 -2.80 -8.51
C VAL A 60 15.40 -3.07 -7.15
N ILE A 61 14.59 -3.58 -6.22
CA ILE A 61 15.01 -3.99 -4.88
C ILE A 61 14.81 -5.51 -4.78
N VAL A 62 15.81 -6.21 -4.28
CA VAL A 62 15.80 -7.68 -4.15
C VAL A 62 16.09 -8.05 -2.70
N HIS A 63 15.17 -8.75 -2.07
CA HIS A 63 15.36 -9.39 -0.77
C HIS A 63 15.31 -10.91 -0.94
N THR A 64 16.42 -11.60 -0.70
CA THR A 64 16.52 -13.05 -0.83
C THR A 64 16.11 -13.74 0.47
N ASP A 65 15.02 -14.51 0.44
CA ASP A 65 14.58 -15.43 1.50
C ASP A 65 14.18 -16.77 0.88
N ARG A 66 14.98 -17.82 1.11
CA ARG A 66 14.80 -19.14 0.50
C ARG A 66 14.00 -20.13 1.35
N LYS A 67 13.26 -19.64 2.36
CA LYS A 67 12.48 -20.51 3.27
C LYS A 67 11.29 -21.16 2.58
N ALA A 68 10.76 -20.56 1.53
CA ALA A 68 9.68 -21.11 0.71
C ALA A 68 9.95 -20.82 -0.77
N PRO A 69 9.52 -21.69 -1.71
CA PRO A 69 9.72 -21.50 -3.15
C PRO A 69 8.69 -20.48 -3.73
N ILE A 70 8.65 -19.29 -3.15
CA ILE A 70 7.70 -18.22 -3.46
C ILE A 70 8.49 -16.92 -3.67
N VAL A 71 8.02 -16.09 -4.59
CA VAL A 71 8.52 -14.72 -4.79
C VAL A 71 7.35 -13.75 -4.72
N ALA A 72 7.43 -12.78 -3.83
CA ALA A 72 6.59 -11.60 -3.84
C ALA A 72 7.08 -10.64 -4.94
N VAL A 73 6.19 -10.26 -5.83
CA VAL A 73 6.42 -9.27 -6.89
C VAL A 73 5.55 -8.07 -6.55
N ASN A 74 6.15 -6.89 -6.38
CA ASN A 74 5.44 -5.67 -6.09
C ASN A 74 6.00 -4.53 -6.95
N ILE A 75 5.14 -3.91 -7.76
CA ILE A 75 5.48 -2.70 -8.50
C ILE A 75 4.80 -1.51 -7.84
N TRP A 76 5.60 -0.51 -7.50
CA TRP A 76 5.22 0.71 -6.83
C TRP A 76 5.45 1.90 -7.77
N TYR A 77 4.39 2.58 -8.17
CA TYR A 77 4.44 3.81 -8.95
C TYR A 77 4.33 5.02 -8.03
N HIS A 78 5.19 6.02 -8.23
CA HIS A 78 5.18 7.28 -7.47
C HIS A 78 4.13 8.24 -8.01
N VAL A 79 2.89 7.80 -8.02
CA VAL A 79 1.71 8.58 -8.44
C VAL A 79 0.52 8.18 -7.60
N GLY A 80 -0.21 9.17 -7.10
CA GLY A 80 -1.40 8.97 -6.28
C GLY A 80 -2.37 10.13 -6.43
N SER A 81 -3.36 10.21 -5.54
CA SER A 81 -4.41 11.24 -5.69
C SER A 81 -3.90 12.67 -5.53
N LYS A 82 -2.72 12.89 -4.93
CA LYS A 82 -2.10 14.22 -4.85
C LYS A 82 -1.70 14.80 -6.21
N ASP A 83 -1.48 13.93 -7.20
CA ASP A 83 -0.99 14.27 -8.53
C ASP A 83 -2.14 14.53 -9.52
N GLU A 84 -3.39 14.40 -9.06
CA GLU A 84 -4.60 14.57 -9.86
C GLU A 84 -4.79 16.04 -10.28
N PRO A 85 -5.07 16.30 -11.56
CA PRO A 85 -5.42 17.65 -12.00
C PRO A 85 -6.71 18.15 -11.36
N ALA A 86 -6.87 19.46 -11.25
CA ALA A 86 -8.11 20.05 -10.77
C ALA A 86 -9.32 19.57 -11.61
N GLY A 87 -10.38 19.16 -10.95
CA GLY A 87 -11.58 18.61 -11.59
C GLY A 87 -11.43 17.16 -12.09
N ARG A 88 -10.44 16.44 -11.57
CA ARG A 88 -10.17 15.03 -11.87
C ARG A 88 -9.93 14.20 -10.61
N SER A 89 -10.55 14.57 -9.47
CA SER A 89 -10.39 13.81 -8.23
C SER A 89 -10.97 12.39 -8.36
N GLY A 90 -10.27 11.40 -7.85
CA GLY A 90 -10.59 9.98 -7.97
C GLY A 90 -9.97 9.29 -9.19
N PHE A 91 -9.20 10.03 -9.98
CA PHE A 91 -8.65 9.52 -11.23
C PHE A 91 -7.53 8.50 -11.00
N ALA A 92 -6.70 8.70 -9.99
CA ALA A 92 -5.64 7.75 -9.62
C ALA A 92 -6.22 6.39 -9.22
N HIS A 93 -7.32 6.38 -8.47
CA HIS A 93 -8.01 5.15 -8.08
C HIS A 93 -8.76 4.51 -9.27
N LEU A 94 -9.43 5.30 -10.10
CA LEU A 94 -10.03 4.81 -11.34
C LEU A 94 -8.96 4.15 -12.24
N PHE A 95 -7.77 4.74 -12.29
CA PHE A 95 -6.68 4.19 -13.08
C PHE A 95 -6.15 2.87 -12.49
N GLU A 96 -6.13 2.71 -11.15
CA GLU A 96 -5.85 1.41 -10.52
C GLU A 96 -6.79 0.33 -11.06
N HIS A 97 -8.10 0.60 -11.14
CA HIS A 97 -9.08 -0.33 -11.69
C HIS A 97 -8.82 -0.63 -13.17
N LEU A 98 -8.47 0.36 -13.98
CA LEU A 98 -8.12 0.13 -15.38
C LEU A 98 -6.93 -0.80 -15.55
N MET A 99 -5.99 -0.78 -14.63
CA MET A 99 -4.82 -1.67 -14.63
C MET A 99 -5.15 -3.13 -14.32
N PHE A 100 -6.34 -3.45 -13.81
CA PHE A 100 -6.81 -4.83 -13.61
C PHE A 100 -7.48 -5.42 -14.86
N ASN A 101 -7.81 -4.60 -15.84
CA ASN A 101 -8.19 -5.07 -17.16
C ASN A 101 -6.95 -5.53 -17.92
N GLY A 102 -7.11 -6.16 -19.03
CA GLY A 102 -5.99 -6.68 -19.81
C GLY A 102 -5.05 -5.62 -20.36
N SER A 103 -4.07 -6.08 -21.08
CA SER A 103 -3.12 -5.33 -21.87
C SER A 103 -3.23 -5.73 -23.35
N GLU A 104 -2.51 -5.07 -24.25
CA GLU A 104 -2.54 -5.34 -25.69
C GLU A 104 -2.25 -6.81 -26.03
N ASN A 105 -1.32 -7.44 -25.29
CA ASN A 105 -0.89 -8.80 -25.54
C ASN A 105 -1.57 -9.82 -24.61
N HIS A 106 -2.31 -9.35 -23.62
CA HIS A 106 -3.11 -10.19 -22.72
C HIS A 106 -4.49 -9.56 -22.49
N PRO A 107 -5.47 -9.80 -23.40
CA PRO A 107 -6.84 -9.31 -23.21
C PRO A 107 -7.54 -10.09 -22.09
N GLY A 108 -8.38 -9.41 -21.33
CA GLY A 108 -9.15 -10.01 -20.25
C GLY A 108 -8.67 -9.60 -18.85
N GLU A 109 -9.09 -10.33 -17.85
CA GLU A 109 -8.76 -10.00 -16.46
C GLU A 109 -7.29 -10.30 -16.13
N PHE A 110 -6.63 -9.31 -15.53
CA PHE A 110 -5.19 -9.39 -15.22
C PHE A 110 -4.85 -10.53 -14.24
N PHE A 111 -5.72 -10.81 -13.27
CA PHE A 111 -5.44 -11.83 -12.24
C PHE A 111 -5.76 -13.26 -12.66
N ALA A 112 -6.54 -13.50 -13.69
CA ALA A 112 -6.96 -14.83 -14.09
C ALA A 112 -5.78 -15.83 -14.31
N PRO A 113 -4.67 -15.48 -14.99
CA PRO A 113 -3.53 -16.38 -15.12
C PRO A 113 -2.83 -16.65 -13.79
N PHE A 114 -2.85 -15.70 -12.86
CA PHE A 114 -2.21 -15.84 -11.55
C PHE A 114 -2.96 -16.86 -10.67
N GLU A 115 -4.28 -16.90 -10.75
CA GLU A 115 -5.09 -17.90 -10.04
C GLU A 115 -4.75 -19.33 -10.50
N LEU A 116 -4.53 -19.52 -11.79
CA LEU A 116 -4.21 -20.83 -12.38
C LEU A 116 -2.87 -21.40 -11.89
N VAL A 117 -1.93 -20.54 -11.50
CA VAL A 117 -0.61 -20.96 -10.99
C VAL A 117 -0.51 -20.95 -9.47
N GLY A 118 -1.62 -20.70 -8.77
CA GLY A 118 -1.67 -20.69 -7.31
C GLY A 118 -1.00 -19.47 -6.68
N ALA A 119 -1.07 -18.32 -7.34
CA ALA A 119 -0.66 -17.05 -6.75
C ALA A 119 -1.57 -16.67 -5.57
N THR A 120 -1.02 -15.93 -4.61
CA THR A 120 -1.74 -15.43 -3.44
C THR A 120 -1.51 -13.94 -3.26
N ASP A 121 -2.33 -13.32 -2.39
CA ASP A 121 -2.20 -11.90 -2.01
C ASP A 121 -2.14 -10.93 -3.20
N GLN A 122 -2.82 -11.28 -4.29
CA GLN A 122 -2.86 -10.44 -5.49
C GLN A 122 -3.85 -9.28 -5.29
N ASN A 123 -3.35 -8.05 -5.48
CA ASN A 123 -4.15 -6.84 -5.35
C ASN A 123 -3.45 -5.62 -5.95
N GLY A 124 -4.15 -4.49 -5.94
CA GLY A 124 -3.62 -3.14 -6.09
C GLY A 124 -4.11 -2.25 -4.96
N THR A 125 -3.41 -1.16 -4.71
CA THR A 125 -3.84 -0.14 -3.76
C THR A 125 -3.39 1.24 -4.20
N THR A 126 -4.23 2.25 -3.96
CA THR A 126 -3.94 3.66 -4.23
C THR A 126 -4.13 4.49 -2.97
N ASN A 127 -3.22 5.43 -2.73
CA ASN A 127 -3.40 6.46 -1.72
C ASN A 127 -3.00 7.84 -2.29
N GLN A 128 -2.77 8.82 -1.44
CA GLN A 128 -2.40 10.16 -1.87
C GLN A 128 -1.06 10.20 -2.62
N ASP A 129 -0.11 9.33 -2.28
CA ASP A 129 1.28 9.44 -2.71
C ASP A 129 1.73 8.37 -3.69
N ARG A 130 1.01 7.24 -3.77
CA ARG A 130 1.46 6.09 -4.55
C ARG A 130 0.31 5.21 -5.02
N THR A 131 0.57 4.46 -6.09
CA THR A 131 -0.24 3.32 -6.53
C THR A 131 0.68 2.11 -6.67
N ASN A 132 0.30 0.95 -6.12
CA ASN A 132 1.10 -0.25 -6.25
C ASN A 132 0.24 -1.46 -6.59
N TYR A 133 0.88 -2.45 -7.22
CA TYR A 133 0.29 -3.74 -7.58
C TYR A 133 1.20 -4.85 -7.11
N PHE A 134 0.63 -5.90 -6.58
CA PHE A 134 1.43 -6.98 -5.98
C PHE A 134 0.74 -8.33 -6.04
N GLN A 135 1.55 -9.37 -6.05
CA GLN A 135 1.17 -10.78 -5.96
C GLN A 135 2.33 -11.61 -5.43
N ASN A 136 2.01 -12.70 -4.74
CA ASN A 136 2.97 -13.73 -4.39
C ASN A 136 2.81 -14.90 -5.37
N VAL A 137 3.89 -15.29 -6.03
CA VAL A 137 3.87 -16.36 -7.03
C VAL A 137 4.85 -17.48 -6.66
N PRO A 138 4.53 -18.75 -6.97
CA PRO A 138 5.55 -19.79 -6.97
C PRO A 138 6.73 -19.41 -7.87
N THR A 139 7.95 -19.83 -7.51
CA THR A 139 9.16 -19.52 -8.31
C THR A 139 9.04 -19.94 -9.77
N THR A 140 8.28 -21.00 -10.06
CA THR A 140 7.99 -21.48 -11.41
C THR A 140 7.12 -20.55 -12.25
N ALA A 141 6.36 -19.65 -11.61
CA ALA A 141 5.50 -18.68 -12.26
C ALA A 141 6.11 -17.26 -12.31
N LEU A 142 7.34 -17.08 -11.84
CA LEU A 142 8.00 -15.76 -11.80
C LEU A 142 8.13 -15.11 -13.18
N ASP A 143 8.47 -15.89 -14.23
CA ASP A 143 8.55 -15.36 -15.59
C ASP A 143 7.22 -14.83 -16.09
N MET A 144 6.13 -15.54 -15.81
CA MET A 144 4.78 -15.09 -16.15
C MET A 144 4.44 -13.80 -15.40
N ALA A 145 4.73 -13.72 -14.09
CA ALA A 145 4.44 -12.54 -13.29
C ALA A 145 5.21 -11.31 -13.81
N LEU A 146 6.49 -11.45 -14.10
CA LEU A 146 7.30 -10.35 -14.64
C LEU A 146 6.86 -9.96 -16.05
N TRP A 147 6.46 -10.92 -16.88
CA TRP A 147 5.92 -10.63 -18.21
C TRP A 147 4.60 -9.85 -18.11
N MET A 148 3.66 -10.31 -17.30
CA MET A 148 2.37 -9.65 -17.08
C MET A 148 2.54 -8.21 -16.60
N GLU A 149 3.41 -8.00 -15.61
CA GLU A 149 3.70 -6.66 -15.07
C GLU A 149 4.38 -5.75 -16.11
N SER A 150 5.30 -6.30 -16.90
CA SER A 150 5.98 -5.54 -17.95
C SER A 150 5.06 -5.21 -19.12
N ASP A 151 4.14 -6.11 -19.47
CA ASP A 151 3.19 -5.91 -20.54
C ASP A 151 2.20 -4.79 -20.21
N ARG A 152 1.60 -4.81 -19.02
CA ARG A 152 0.74 -3.68 -18.63
C ARG A 152 1.50 -2.37 -18.42
N MET A 153 2.78 -2.38 -18.02
CA MET A 153 3.59 -1.17 -17.94
C MET A 153 3.88 -0.57 -19.32
N GLY A 154 4.10 -1.40 -20.32
CA GLY A 154 4.47 -0.96 -21.68
C GLY A 154 3.30 -0.89 -22.68
N HIS A 155 2.24 -1.67 -22.48
CA HIS A 155 1.23 -1.97 -23.50
C HIS A 155 -0.22 -1.93 -22.96
N LEU A 156 -0.50 -1.12 -21.93
CA LEU A 156 -1.85 -0.99 -21.36
C LEU A 156 -2.82 -0.31 -22.34
N LEU A 157 -2.39 0.81 -22.96
CA LEU A 157 -3.30 1.76 -23.61
C LEU A 157 -4.07 1.17 -24.79
N GLY A 158 -3.51 0.19 -25.50
CA GLY A 158 -4.19 -0.48 -26.59
C GLY A 158 -5.36 -1.36 -26.17
N ALA A 159 -5.42 -1.74 -24.89
CA ALA A 159 -6.51 -2.53 -24.33
C ALA A 159 -7.62 -1.67 -23.68
N ILE A 160 -7.41 -0.37 -23.51
CA ILE A 160 -8.38 0.53 -22.86
C ILE A 160 -9.19 1.27 -23.92
N ASP A 161 -10.46 0.90 -24.04
CA ASP A 161 -11.46 1.58 -24.86
C ASP A 161 -12.50 2.34 -24.02
N GLN A 162 -13.47 2.98 -24.69
CA GLN A 162 -14.52 3.74 -24.00
C GLN A 162 -15.42 2.83 -23.14
N ALA A 163 -15.67 1.60 -23.58
CA ALA A 163 -16.52 0.66 -22.86
C ALA A 163 -15.85 0.24 -21.54
N THR A 164 -14.56 -0.09 -21.58
CA THR A 164 -13.74 -0.41 -20.40
C THR A 164 -13.68 0.75 -19.43
N LEU A 165 -13.47 1.99 -19.93
CA LEU A 165 -13.46 3.18 -19.08
C LEU A 165 -14.82 3.41 -18.39
N ASP A 166 -15.92 3.26 -19.13
CA ASP A 166 -17.27 3.47 -18.60
C ASP A 166 -17.65 2.40 -17.57
N GLU A 167 -17.25 1.15 -17.81
CA GLU A 167 -17.43 0.05 -16.85
C GLU A 167 -16.70 0.33 -15.54
N GLN A 168 -15.38 0.59 -15.59
CA GLN A 168 -14.57 0.81 -14.39
C GLN A 168 -14.96 2.09 -13.65
N ARG A 169 -15.37 3.14 -14.37
CA ARG A 169 -16.01 4.31 -13.75
C ARG A 169 -17.25 3.92 -12.94
N GLY A 170 -18.10 3.06 -13.49
CA GLY A 170 -19.28 2.55 -12.82
C GLY A 170 -18.95 1.77 -11.54
N VAL A 171 -17.89 0.94 -11.57
CA VAL A 171 -17.38 0.19 -10.41
C VAL A 171 -16.93 1.16 -9.30
N VAL A 172 -16.04 2.10 -9.60
CA VAL A 172 -15.53 3.09 -8.63
C VAL A 172 -16.65 3.93 -8.03
N GLN A 173 -17.62 4.35 -8.85
CA GLN A 173 -18.81 5.07 -8.35
C GLN A 173 -19.69 4.24 -7.42
N ASN A 174 -19.79 2.93 -7.66
CA ASN A 174 -20.54 2.02 -6.78
C ASN A 174 -19.81 1.81 -5.46
N GLU A 175 -18.48 1.65 -5.48
CA GLU A 175 -17.65 1.58 -4.27
C GLU A 175 -17.81 2.83 -3.42
N LYS A 176 -17.76 4.01 -4.05
CA LYS A 176 -17.97 5.28 -3.35
C LYS A 176 -19.34 5.31 -2.67
N ARG A 177 -20.42 4.95 -3.39
CA ARG A 177 -21.77 4.91 -2.80
C ARG A 177 -21.85 3.91 -1.65
N GLN A 178 -21.27 2.73 -1.80
CA GLN A 178 -21.24 1.71 -0.76
C GLN A 178 -20.45 2.19 0.48
N GLY A 179 -19.28 2.80 0.28
CA GLY A 179 -18.47 3.35 1.36
C GLY A 179 -19.20 4.46 2.12
N GLU A 180 -19.80 5.41 1.41
CA GLU A 180 -20.55 6.52 2.02
C GLU A 180 -21.82 6.09 2.79
N ASN A 181 -22.42 4.96 2.40
CA ASN A 181 -23.58 4.38 3.08
C ASN A 181 -23.23 3.59 4.35
N GLN A 182 -21.94 3.32 4.63
CA GLN A 182 -21.53 2.66 5.86
C GLN A 182 -21.56 3.63 7.05
N PRO A 183 -21.78 3.14 8.28
CA PRO A 183 -21.57 3.96 9.47
C PRO A 183 -20.17 4.59 9.44
N TYR A 184 -20.11 5.89 9.69
CA TYR A 184 -18.86 6.69 9.59
C TYR A 184 -18.21 6.74 8.20
N GLY A 185 -18.90 6.36 7.12
CA GLY A 185 -18.36 6.28 5.77
C GLY A 185 -17.76 7.57 5.21
N GLN A 186 -18.16 8.72 5.74
CA GLN A 186 -17.66 10.03 5.33
C GLN A 186 -16.56 10.59 6.23
N VAL A 187 -16.14 9.86 7.28
CA VAL A 187 -15.21 10.40 8.29
C VAL A 187 -13.88 10.85 7.69
N TRP A 188 -13.33 10.09 6.78
CA TRP A 188 -12.04 10.41 6.15
C TRP A 188 -12.11 11.61 5.21
N ASP A 189 -13.22 11.78 4.49
CA ASP A 189 -13.45 12.96 3.64
C ASP A 189 -13.61 14.24 4.47
N VAL A 190 -14.38 14.16 5.56
CA VAL A 190 -14.53 15.27 6.51
C VAL A 190 -13.22 15.64 7.18
N LEU A 191 -12.44 14.64 7.62
CA LEU A 191 -11.14 14.88 8.25
C LEU A 191 -10.16 15.50 7.25
N GLY A 192 -10.05 14.97 6.04
CA GLY A 192 -9.17 15.51 5.01
C GLY A 192 -9.48 16.98 4.72
N LYS A 193 -10.75 17.31 4.48
CA LYS A 193 -11.20 18.68 4.25
C LYS A 193 -11.00 19.63 5.45
N SER A 194 -11.03 19.09 6.66
CA SER A 194 -10.82 19.87 7.89
C SER A 194 -9.34 20.10 8.21
N MET A 195 -8.48 19.16 7.87
CA MET A 195 -7.05 19.20 8.18
C MET A 195 -6.22 19.96 7.12
N TYR A 196 -6.66 19.91 5.86
CA TYR A 196 -5.93 20.52 4.75
C TYR A 196 -6.73 21.66 4.12
N PRO A 197 -6.10 22.81 3.81
CA PRO A 197 -6.79 23.92 3.19
C PRO A 197 -7.24 23.60 1.76
N ALA A 198 -8.25 24.30 1.27
CA ALA A 198 -8.68 24.19 -0.12
C ALA A 198 -7.50 24.46 -1.08
N GLY A 199 -7.33 23.60 -2.08
CA GLY A 199 -6.20 23.64 -3.00
C GLY A 199 -4.97 22.83 -2.56
N HIS A 200 -4.92 22.33 -1.32
CA HIS A 200 -3.90 21.37 -0.92
C HIS A 200 -4.18 20.00 -1.58
N PRO A 201 -3.16 19.31 -2.11
CA PRO A 201 -3.36 18.00 -2.78
C PRO A 201 -4.08 16.94 -1.94
N TYR A 202 -3.99 17.02 -0.62
CA TYR A 202 -4.66 16.07 0.30
C TYR A 202 -6.04 16.53 0.76
N HIS A 203 -6.56 17.64 0.23
CA HIS A 203 -7.89 18.14 0.60
C HIS A 203 -9.03 17.25 0.10
N HIS A 204 -8.84 16.51 -0.98
CA HIS A 204 -9.82 15.56 -1.52
C HIS A 204 -9.46 14.12 -1.20
N SER A 205 -10.48 13.27 -1.16
CA SER A 205 -10.30 11.84 -0.92
C SER A 205 -9.77 11.11 -2.16
N THR A 206 -9.06 10.00 -1.97
CA THR A 206 -8.54 9.18 -3.07
C THR A 206 -9.64 8.62 -3.97
N ILE A 207 -10.83 8.35 -3.42
CA ILE A 207 -11.98 7.88 -4.23
C ILE A 207 -12.60 9.01 -5.07
N GLY A 208 -12.29 10.27 -4.78
CA GLY A 208 -12.72 11.43 -5.55
C GLY A 208 -14.20 11.81 -5.46
N SER A 209 -14.62 12.65 -6.38
CA SER A 209 -16.02 13.11 -6.50
C SER A 209 -16.75 12.44 -7.66
N MET A 210 -18.08 12.27 -7.55
CA MET A 210 -18.90 11.74 -8.65
C MET A 210 -18.81 12.58 -9.91
N ASN A 211 -18.72 13.90 -9.76
CA ASN A 211 -18.65 14.81 -10.90
C ASN A 211 -17.33 14.65 -11.66
N ASP A 212 -16.22 14.55 -10.93
CA ASP A 212 -14.88 14.41 -11.53
C ASP A 212 -14.72 13.03 -12.19
N LEU A 213 -15.25 11.96 -11.55
CA LEU A 213 -15.28 10.63 -12.16
C LEU A 213 -16.08 10.61 -13.47
N ASN A 214 -17.21 11.30 -13.52
CA ASN A 214 -18.00 11.44 -14.75
C ASN A 214 -17.27 12.23 -15.84
N ALA A 215 -16.42 13.16 -15.46
CA ALA A 215 -15.65 13.98 -16.39
C ALA A 215 -14.42 13.29 -16.96
N ALA A 216 -13.99 12.14 -16.41
CA ALA A 216 -12.83 11.39 -16.88
C ALA A 216 -13.03 10.89 -18.32
N SER A 217 -12.06 11.15 -19.18
CA SER A 217 -12.07 10.79 -20.60
C SER A 217 -10.93 9.82 -20.96
N LEU A 218 -11.02 9.18 -22.12
CA LEU A 218 -9.91 8.35 -22.65
C LEU A 218 -8.64 9.17 -22.89
N GLU A 219 -8.78 10.44 -23.22
CA GLU A 219 -7.62 11.33 -23.38
C GLU A 219 -6.92 11.57 -22.04
N ASP A 220 -7.69 11.79 -20.97
CA ASP A 220 -7.14 11.87 -19.61
C ASP A 220 -6.41 10.58 -19.23
N VAL A 221 -6.98 9.40 -19.56
CA VAL A 221 -6.35 8.08 -19.29
C VAL A 221 -4.99 7.98 -19.99
N LYS A 222 -4.93 8.34 -21.28
CA LYS A 222 -3.69 8.29 -22.07
C LYS A 222 -2.64 9.27 -21.54
N ALA A 223 -3.05 10.48 -21.19
CA ALA A 223 -2.16 11.49 -20.62
C ALA A 223 -1.60 11.05 -19.27
N TRP A 224 -2.44 10.50 -18.40
CA TRP A 224 -2.03 10.00 -17.09
C TRP A 224 -1.03 8.85 -17.19
N PHE A 225 -1.33 7.84 -18.01
CA PHE A 225 -0.43 6.72 -18.23
C PHE A 225 0.93 7.20 -18.75
N SER A 226 0.94 8.01 -19.79
CA SER A 226 2.17 8.50 -20.42
C SER A 226 3.01 9.36 -19.47
N SER A 227 2.37 10.06 -18.53
CA SER A 227 3.06 10.89 -17.56
C SER A 227 3.65 10.09 -16.40
N TRP A 228 2.95 9.07 -15.90
CA TRP A 228 3.24 8.51 -14.59
C TRP A 228 3.61 7.02 -14.58
N TYR A 229 3.15 6.23 -15.57
CA TYR A 229 3.28 4.76 -15.55
C TYR A 229 4.47 4.25 -16.38
N GLY A 230 5.61 4.89 -16.21
CA GLY A 230 6.86 4.44 -16.82
C GLY A 230 7.85 3.88 -15.81
N PRO A 231 8.87 3.16 -16.31
CA PRO A 231 9.88 2.53 -15.45
C PRO A 231 10.68 3.52 -14.60
N ASN A 232 10.92 4.73 -15.08
CA ASN A 232 11.64 5.78 -14.34
C ASN A 232 10.86 6.33 -13.14
N ASN A 233 9.54 6.16 -13.11
CA ASN A 233 8.67 6.54 -12.00
C ASN A 233 8.23 5.33 -11.14
N ALA A 234 8.90 4.17 -11.29
CA ALA A 234 8.52 2.93 -10.61
C ALA A 234 9.66 2.31 -9.81
N VAL A 235 9.27 1.52 -8.81
CA VAL A 235 10.15 0.63 -8.07
C VAL A 235 9.58 -0.77 -8.11
N LEU A 236 10.35 -1.72 -8.62
CA LEU A 236 10.02 -3.14 -8.56
C LEU A 236 10.71 -3.78 -7.35
N VAL A 237 9.93 -4.39 -6.48
CA VAL A 237 10.44 -5.17 -5.35
C VAL A 237 10.21 -6.65 -5.62
N LEU A 238 11.28 -7.44 -5.50
CA LEU A 238 11.26 -8.90 -5.57
C LEU A 238 11.75 -9.44 -4.23
N ALA A 239 10.89 -10.14 -3.49
CA ALA A 239 11.25 -10.69 -2.19
C ALA A 239 10.86 -12.18 -2.11
N GLY A 240 11.81 -13.02 -1.70
CA GLY A 240 11.60 -14.47 -1.59
C GLY A 240 12.72 -15.30 -2.19
N ASP A 241 12.38 -16.43 -2.80
CA ASP A 241 13.37 -17.35 -3.38
C ASP A 241 13.87 -16.86 -4.74
N ILE A 242 14.60 -15.76 -4.72
CA ILE A 242 15.28 -15.14 -5.86
C ILE A 242 16.60 -14.53 -5.42
N ASP A 243 17.63 -14.68 -6.24
CA ASP A 243 18.93 -14.00 -6.05
C ASP A 243 19.09 -12.80 -7.00
N LEU A 244 20.05 -11.93 -6.68
CA LEU A 244 20.31 -10.71 -7.45
C LEU A 244 20.64 -10.99 -8.92
N ALA A 245 21.41 -12.04 -9.21
CA ALA A 245 21.85 -12.35 -10.58
C ALA A 245 20.66 -12.78 -11.45
N THR A 246 19.77 -13.60 -10.89
CA THR A 246 18.51 -14.02 -11.53
C THR A 246 17.56 -12.85 -11.71
N ALA A 247 17.41 -12.01 -10.67
CA ALA A 247 16.59 -10.79 -10.74
C ALA A 247 17.08 -9.87 -11.86
N LYS A 248 18.38 -9.55 -11.91
CA LYS A 248 18.96 -8.70 -12.98
C LYS A 248 18.66 -9.25 -14.37
N ARG A 249 18.92 -10.52 -14.60
CA ARG A 249 18.69 -11.14 -15.91
C ARG A 249 17.22 -11.05 -16.32
N LYS A 250 16.30 -11.50 -15.46
CA LYS A 250 14.87 -11.54 -15.75
C LYS A 250 14.27 -10.13 -15.90
N VAL A 251 14.56 -9.22 -14.99
CA VAL A 251 14.02 -7.86 -15.06
C VAL A 251 14.56 -7.12 -16.28
N THR A 252 15.83 -7.30 -16.64
CA THR A 252 16.37 -6.72 -17.89
C THR A 252 15.65 -7.29 -19.12
N GLN A 253 15.36 -8.59 -19.13
CA GLN A 253 14.66 -9.26 -20.23
C GLN A 253 13.26 -8.68 -20.45
N TYR A 254 12.47 -8.52 -19.40
CA TYR A 254 11.06 -8.12 -19.50
C TYR A 254 10.85 -6.60 -19.52
N PHE A 255 11.61 -5.84 -18.74
CA PHE A 255 11.39 -4.41 -18.59
C PHE A 255 12.40 -3.52 -19.33
N GLY A 256 13.51 -4.08 -19.81
CA GLY A 256 14.64 -3.30 -20.34
C GLY A 256 14.32 -2.44 -21.55
N ASN A 257 13.34 -2.82 -22.37
CA ASN A 257 12.95 -2.13 -23.59
C ASN A 257 11.76 -1.17 -23.42
N ILE A 258 11.14 -1.11 -22.22
CA ILE A 258 10.02 -0.21 -21.97
C ILE A 258 10.58 1.22 -21.89
N PRO A 259 10.02 2.17 -22.66
CA PRO A 259 10.49 3.56 -22.62
C PRO A 259 10.16 4.22 -21.27
N ALA A 260 10.98 5.19 -20.90
CA ALA A 260 10.70 6.03 -19.73
C ALA A 260 9.44 6.88 -19.96
N SER A 261 8.68 7.14 -18.89
CA SER A 261 7.57 8.10 -18.91
C SER A 261 8.07 9.54 -18.98
N ALA A 262 7.14 10.48 -19.22
CA ALA A 262 7.45 11.91 -19.33
C ALA A 262 7.74 12.59 -17.98
N SER A 263 7.42 11.94 -16.85
CA SER A 263 7.62 12.46 -15.49
C SER A 263 9.06 12.34 -15.00
#